data_3082dff571afe8adf17f0bbbb119fcff
#
_entry.id   3082dff571afe8adf17f0bbbb119fcff
#
_cell.length_a   1.000
_cell.length_b   1.000
_cell.length_c   1.000
_cell.angle_alpha   90.00
_cell.angle_beta   90.00
_cell.angle_gamma   90.00
#
_symmetry.space_group_name_H-M   'P 1'
#
loop_
_entity.id
_entity.type
_entity.pdbx_description
1 polymer ?
#
loop_
_entity_poly.entity_id
_entity_poly.type
_entity_poly.pdbx_seq_one_letter_code
_entity_poly.pdbx_strand_id
1 'polypeptide(L)'
;MSRITVFGAGAWGSTLAQVLCDGGNEVLLWGRNAETISEINGTHTNQRYLAGRVLPTELRATTDLDEAFAFSQTYVLAIPSTQLRATLNEWKPRFSADCTIVSTLKGIEVSTMLRMTEIIEEVLGKH
;
A
#
# COMPACT_ATOMS: atom_id res chain seq x y z
N MET A 1 10.85 -2.32 15.95
CA MET A 1 10.45 -1.37 14.89
C MET A 1 10.83 -1.92 13.53
N SER A 2 9.90 -1.88 12.58
CA SER A 2 10.13 -2.37 11.23
C SER A 2 9.87 -1.27 10.22
N ARG A 3 10.41 -1.44 9.01
CA ARG A 3 10.07 -0.59 7.88
C ARG A 3 9.01 -1.29 7.05
N ILE A 4 7.95 -0.57 6.72
CA ILE A 4 6.81 -1.12 6.00
C ILE A 4 6.39 -0.14 4.90
N THR A 5 6.19 -0.64 3.70
CA THR A 5 5.61 0.15 2.62
C THR A 5 4.15 -0.24 2.45
N VAL A 6 3.26 0.75 2.49
CA VAL A 6 1.83 0.55 2.26
C VAL A 6 1.50 1.08 0.87
N PHE A 7 0.97 0.22 0.00
CA PHE A 7 0.57 0.61 -1.35
C PHE A 7 -0.93 0.90 -1.39
N GLY A 8 -1.28 2.15 -1.62
CA GLY A 8 -2.65 2.60 -1.74
C GLY A 8 -3.00 3.65 -0.70
N ALA A 9 -3.17 4.90 -1.13
CA ALA A 9 -3.41 6.04 -0.25
C ALA A 9 -4.88 6.43 -0.17
N GLY A 10 -5.79 5.47 -0.35
CA GLY A 10 -7.21 5.67 -0.08
C GLY A 10 -7.50 5.65 1.41
N ALA A 11 -8.77 5.57 1.77
CA ALA A 11 -9.18 5.58 3.19
C ALA A 11 -8.56 4.41 3.97
N TRP A 12 -8.63 3.20 3.41
CA TRP A 12 -8.15 2.00 4.10
C TRP A 12 -6.63 2.00 4.22
N GLY A 13 -5.92 2.29 3.12
CA GLY A 13 -4.46 2.32 3.14
C GLY A 13 -3.90 3.39 4.07
N SER A 14 -4.51 4.57 4.07
CA SER A 14 -4.11 5.66 4.97
C SER A 14 -4.35 5.30 6.43
N THR A 15 -5.47 4.63 6.73
CA THR A 15 -5.77 4.16 8.09
C THR A 15 -4.78 3.11 8.55
N LEU A 16 -4.46 2.14 7.69
CA LEU A 16 -3.46 1.12 8.02
C LEU A 16 -2.09 1.74 8.25
N ALA A 17 -1.71 2.69 7.40
CA ALA A 17 -0.43 3.39 7.56
C ALA A 17 -0.36 4.11 8.90
N GLN A 18 -1.46 4.73 9.32
CA GLN A 18 -1.54 5.39 10.62
C GLN A 18 -1.36 4.39 11.76
N VAL A 19 -2.09 3.28 11.71
CA VAL A 19 -2.02 2.26 12.76
C VAL A 19 -0.61 1.71 12.89
N LEU A 20 0.03 1.40 11.76
CA LEU A 20 1.40 0.86 11.76
C LEU A 20 2.40 1.88 12.28
N CYS A 21 2.23 3.14 11.90
CA CYS A 21 3.09 4.22 12.36
C CYS A 21 2.93 4.44 13.88
N ASP A 22 1.69 4.44 14.36
CA ASP A 22 1.41 4.58 15.79
C ASP A 22 1.97 3.42 16.60
N GLY A 23 2.11 2.25 15.96
CA GLY A 23 2.71 1.07 16.57
C GLY A 23 4.24 1.10 16.63
N GLY A 24 4.87 2.17 16.20
CA GLY A 24 6.32 2.35 16.28
C GLY A 24 7.08 1.93 15.03
N ASN A 25 6.40 1.64 13.93
CA ASN A 25 7.07 1.27 12.68
C ASN A 25 7.38 2.52 11.84
N GLU A 26 8.41 2.41 11.00
CA GLU A 26 8.66 3.40 9.96
C GLU A 26 7.80 3.01 8.76
N VAL A 27 6.96 3.93 8.29
CA VAL A 27 5.99 3.63 7.24
C VAL A 27 6.14 4.62 6.09
N LEU A 28 6.16 4.10 4.88
CA LEU A 28 6.07 4.90 3.66
C LEU A 28 4.79 4.51 2.95
N LEU A 29 3.93 5.48 2.72
CA LEU A 29 2.65 5.28 2.05
C LEU A 29 2.77 5.69 0.59
N TRP A 30 2.49 4.77 -0.32
CA TRP A 30 2.50 5.06 -1.75
C TRP A 30 1.08 5.29 -2.26
N GLY A 31 0.91 6.32 -3.09
CA GLY A 31 -0.34 6.59 -3.77
C GLY A 31 -0.09 7.20 -5.13
N ARG A 32 -1.09 7.16 -6.01
CA ARG A 32 -0.98 7.67 -7.38
C ARG A 32 -1.25 9.17 -7.47
N ASN A 33 -2.07 9.71 -6.58
CA ASN A 33 -2.51 11.09 -6.65
C ASN A 33 -1.49 12.01 -5.97
N ALA A 34 -0.81 12.84 -6.77
CA ALA A 34 0.23 13.74 -6.27
C ALA A 34 -0.32 14.74 -5.25
N GLU A 35 -1.56 15.19 -5.42
CA GLU A 35 -2.15 16.14 -4.48
C GLU A 35 -2.37 15.51 -3.11
N THR A 36 -2.88 14.27 -3.08
CA THR A 36 -3.08 13.53 -1.84
C THR A 36 -1.75 13.31 -1.12
N ILE A 37 -0.72 12.89 -1.86
CA ILE A 37 0.60 12.65 -1.29
C ILE A 37 1.21 13.95 -0.75
N SER A 38 1.09 15.03 -1.48
CA SER A 38 1.58 16.33 -1.04
C SER A 38 0.87 16.81 0.23
N GLU A 39 -0.43 16.58 0.31
CA GLU A 39 -1.21 16.93 1.50
C GLU A 39 -0.75 16.13 2.72
N ILE A 40 -0.54 14.83 2.57
CA ILE A 40 -0.08 13.98 3.67
C ILE A 40 1.27 14.46 4.20
N ASN A 41 2.21 14.74 3.31
CA ASN A 41 3.54 15.21 3.71
C ASN A 41 3.53 16.63 4.27
N GLY A 42 2.66 17.50 3.74
CA GLY A 42 2.62 18.91 4.12
C GLY A 42 1.82 19.21 5.37
N THR A 43 0.59 18.74 5.43
CA THR A 43 -0.31 19.03 6.53
C THR A 43 -0.71 17.83 7.35
N HIS A 44 -0.22 16.65 6.98
CA HIS A 44 -0.51 15.37 7.68
C HIS A 44 -2.00 15.05 7.69
N THR A 45 -2.67 15.35 6.57
CA THR A 45 -4.10 15.08 6.40
C THR A 45 -4.33 14.44 5.03
N ASN A 46 -5.48 13.77 4.92
CA ASN A 46 -5.96 13.22 3.65
C ASN A 46 -7.46 13.51 3.59
N GLN A 47 -7.80 14.75 3.24
CA GLN A 47 -9.18 15.22 3.31
C GLN A 47 -10.11 14.49 2.35
N ARG A 48 -9.59 14.03 1.23
CA ARG A 48 -10.39 13.32 0.24
C ARG A 48 -10.93 11.99 0.77
N TYR A 49 -10.13 11.28 1.54
CA TYR A 49 -10.46 9.92 2.00
C TYR A 49 -10.66 9.81 3.51
N LEU A 50 -10.05 10.70 4.29
CA LEU A 50 -10.13 10.68 5.75
C LEU A 50 -10.39 12.10 6.28
N ALA A 51 -11.51 12.69 5.85
CA ALA A 51 -11.85 14.06 6.25
C ALA A 51 -11.85 14.20 7.77
N GLY A 52 -11.23 15.26 8.25
CA GLY A 52 -11.22 15.58 9.68
C GLY A 52 -10.22 14.79 10.52
N ARG A 53 -9.41 13.92 9.91
CA ARG A 53 -8.42 13.12 10.64
C ARG A 53 -7.03 13.65 10.40
N VAL A 54 -6.23 13.73 11.47
CA VAL A 54 -4.82 14.10 11.40
C VAL A 54 -3.96 12.85 11.48
N LEU A 55 -3.05 12.69 10.53
CA LEU A 55 -2.14 11.55 10.45
C LEU A 55 -0.87 11.83 11.24
N PRO A 56 -0.13 10.79 11.66
CA PRO A 56 1.13 10.98 12.39
C PRO A 56 2.13 11.81 11.58
N THR A 57 2.87 12.68 12.26
CA THR A 57 3.86 13.52 11.59
C THR A 57 5.04 12.72 11.06
N GLU A 58 5.28 11.52 11.59
CA GLU A 58 6.34 10.62 11.14
C GLU A 58 5.98 9.87 9.87
N LEU A 59 4.68 9.83 9.51
CA LEU A 59 4.24 9.14 8.31
C LEU A 59 4.66 9.94 7.09
N ARG A 60 5.38 9.28 6.18
CA ARG A 60 5.78 9.86 4.91
C ARG A 60 5.04 9.20 3.78
N ALA A 61 4.85 9.92 2.68
CA ALA A 61 4.14 9.43 1.51
C ALA A 61 4.90 9.78 0.23
N THR A 62 4.67 9.00 -0.81
CA THR A 62 5.35 9.18 -2.10
C THR A 62 4.47 8.73 -3.25
N THR A 63 4.70 9.30 -4.43
CA THR A 63 4.15 8.79 -5.69
C THR A 63 5.19 7.97 -6.46
N ASP A 64 6.42 7.91 -5.98
CA ASP A 64 7.53 7.25 -6.66
C ASP A 64 7.59 5.77 -6.30
N LEU A 65 7.31 4.89 -7.26
CA LEU A 65 7.36 3.44 -7.06
C LEU A 65 8.76 2.95 -6.71
N ASP A 66 9.79 3.55 -7.30
CA ASP A 66 11.16 3.13 -7.00
C ASP A 66 11.50 3.37 -5.54
N GLU A 67 11.11 4.53 -5.02
CA GLU A 67 11.29 4.85 -3.61
C GLU A 67 10.49 3.90 -2.72
N ALA A 68 9.25 3.62 -3.10
CA ALA A 68 8.37 2.76 -2.32
C ALA A 68 8.92 1.34 -2.19
N PHE A 69 9.40 0.76 -3.30
CA PHE A 69 9.97 -0.58 -3.28
C PHE A 69 11.34 -0.65 -2.61
N ALA A 70 12.12 0.43 -2.67
CA ALA A 70 13.42 0.48 -2.02
C ALA A 70 13.34 0.69 -0.51
N PHE A 71 12.23 1.23 -0.03
CA PHE A 71 12.09 1.60 1.38
C PHE A 71 12.11 0.40 2.32
N SER A 72 11.50 -0.71 1.93
CA SER A 72 11.43 -1.91 2.77
C SER A 72 11.25 -3.16 1.90
N GLN A 73 11.19 -4.32 2.56
CA GLN A 73 10.84 -5.58 1.90
C GLN A 73 9.53 -6.15 2.45
N THR A 74 8.82 -5.38 3.26
CA THR A 74 7.49 -5.74 3.74
C THR A 74 6.49 -4.78 3.11
N TYR A 75 5.61 -5.35 2.29
CA TYR A 75 4.64 -4.59 1.51
C TYR A 75 3.23 -4.92 1.93
N VAL A 76 2.45 -3.90 2.27
CA VAL A 76 1.03 -4.03 2.57
C VAL A 76 0.26 -3.54 1.36
N LEU A 77 -0.58 -4.40 0.80
CA LEU A 77 -1.38 -4.07 -0.38
C LEU A 77 -2.76 -3.59 0.03
N ALA A 78 -3.04 -2.32 -0.23
CA ALA A 78 -4.33 -1.68 0.03
C ALA A 78 -4.86 -0.99 -1.23
N ILE A 79 -4.46 -1.47 -2.39
CA ILE A 79 -4.95 -0.98 -3.69
C ILE A 79 -6.35 -1.57 -3.93
N PRO A 80 -7.18 -0.95 -4.79
CA PRO A 80 -8.51 -1.50 -5.08
C PRO A 80 -8.43 -2.94 -5.60
N SER A 81 -9.27 -3.82 -5.05
CA SER A 81 -9.24 -5.25 -5.38
C SER A 81 -9.49 -5.50 -6.88
N THR A 82 -10.30 -4.66 -7.52
CA THR A 82 -10.58 -4.79 -8.95
C THR A 82 -9.35 -4.52 -9.82
N GLN A 83 -8.32 -3.88 -9.26
CA GLN A 83 -7.10 -3.54 -9.98
C GLN A 83 -5.92 -4.41 -9.57
N LEU A 84 -6.13 -5.34 -8.66
CA LEU A 84 -5.02 -6.11 -8.07
C LEU A 84 -4.21 -6.87 -9.12
N ARG A 85 -4.85 -7.67 -9.95
CA ARG A 85 -4.15 -8.48 -10.94
C ARG A 85 -3.35 -7.63 -11.92
N ALA A 86 -3.97 -6.60 -12.48
CA ALA A 86 -3.29 -5.73 -13.44
C ALA A 86 -2.09 -5.02 -12.80
N THR A 87 -2.26 -4.54 -11.57
CA THR A 87 -1.20 -3.86 -10.84
C THR A 87 -0.04 -4.81 -10.55
N LEU A 88 -0.33 -6.02 -10.10
CA LEU A 88 0.73 -7.00 -9.81
C LEU A 88 1.48 -7.42 -11.07
N ASN A 89 0.78 -7.57 -12.20
CA ASN A 89 1.44 -7.88 -13.46
C ASN A 89 2.39 -6.75 -13.88
N GLU A 90 1.97 -5.50 -13.70
CA GLU A 90 2.80 -4.34 -14.01
C GLU A 90 4.01 -4.25 -13.08
N TRP A 91 3.83 -4.52 -11.79
CA TRP A 91 4.88 -4.34 -10.78
C TRP A 91 5.73 -5.59 -10.55
N LYS A 92 5.39 -6.71 -11.17
CA LYS A 92 6.04 -7.99 -10.90
C LYS A 92 7.58 -7.93 -10.87
N PRO A 93 8.26 -7.25 -11.80
CA PRO A 93 9.73 -7.20 -11.75
C PRO A 93 10.29 -6.47 -10.52
N ARG A 94 9.48 -5.71 -9.83
CA ARG A 94 9.93 -4.93 -8.67
C ARG A 94 9.91 -5.73 -7.37
N PHE A 95 9.17 -6.84 -7.31
CA PHE A 95 9.09 -7.66 -6.11
C PHE A 95 10.29 -8.59 -6.02
N SER A 96 11.03 -8.50 -4.92
CA SER A 96 12.17 -9.39 -4.70
C SER A 96 11.68 -10.76 -4.22
N ALA A 97 12.56 -11.78 -4.34
CA ALA A 97 12.23 -13.12 -3.88
C ALA A 97 12.06 -13.20 -2.35
N ASP A 98 12.68 -12.27 -1.63
CA ASP A 98 12.70 -12.28 -0.18
C ASP A 98 11.66 -11.36 0.46
N CYS A 99 10.81 -10.72 -0.33
CA CYS A 99 9.82 -9.79 0.22
C CYS A 99 8.68 -10.52 0.93
N THR A 100 8.06 -9.82 1.86
CA THR A 100 6.83 -10.27 2.53
C THR A 100 5.68 -9.42 2.02
N ILE A 101 4.60 -10.06 1.63
CA ILE A 101 3.42 -9.37 1.11
C ILE A 101 2.25 -9.65 2.03
N VAL A 102 1.65 -8.57 2.54
CA VAL A 102 0.47 -8.65 3.39
C VAL A 102 -0.70 -8.09 2.61
N SER A 103 -1.71 -8.91 2.38
CA SER A 103 -2.93 -8.47 1.72
C SER A 103 -3.98 -8.13 2.75
N THR A 104 -4.53 -6.93 2.63
CA THR A 104 -5.67 -6.50 3.44
C THR A 104 -6.95 -6.49 2.61
N LEU A 105 -6.87 -6.98 1.38
CA LEU A 105 -7.95 -6.94 0.42
C LEU A 105 -8.90 -8.10 0.63
N LYS A 106 -10.19 -7.85 0.42
CA LYS A 106 -11.24 -8.85 0.57
C LYS A 106 -11.93 -9.09 -0.75
N GLY A 107 -12.63 -10.22 -0.85
CA GLY A 107 -13.42 -10.56 -2.00
C GLY A 107 -12.73 -11.52 -2.94
N ILE A 108 -13.35 -11.70 -4.09
CA ILE A 108 -12.86 -12.60 -5.13
C ILE A 108 -12.87 -11.88 -6.48
N GLU A 109 -12.01 -12.34 -7.38
CA GLU A 109 -12.02 -11.88 -8.76
C GLU A 109 -13.13 -12.63 -9.50
N VAL A 110 -14.10 -11.90 -10.04
CA VAL A 110 -15.30 -12.52 -10.62
C VAL A 110 -14.97 -13.42 -11.81
N SER A 111 -14.05 -12.98 -12.68
CA SER A 111 -13.71 -13.73 -13.89
C SER A 111 -13.04 -15.08 -13.61
N THR A 112 -12.27 -15.20 -12.53
CA THR A 112 -11.53 -16.42 -12.19
C THR A 112 -12.03 -17.10 -10.93
N MET A 113 -12.83 -16.41 -10.13
CA MET A 113 -13.32 -16.84 -8.82
C MET A 113 -12.18 -17.02 -7.79
N LEU A 114 -11.03 -16.39 -8.02
CA LEU A 114 -9.89 -16.48 -7.12
C LEU A 114 -9.98 -15.42 -6.02
N ARG A 115 -9.55 -15.80 -4.81
CA ARG A 115 -9.39 -14.84 -3.70
C ARG A 115 -8.17 -13.97 -3.96
N MET A 116 -8.09 -12.83 -3.27
CA MET A 116 -7.00 -11.87 -3.47
C MET A 116 -5.62 -12.49 -3.22
N THR A 117 -5.47 -13.31 -2.17
CA THR A 117 -4.20 -14.00 -1.90
C THR A 117 -3.85 -15.00 -2.98
N GLU A 118 -4.84 -15.65 -3.59
CA GLU A 118 -4.61 -16.58 -4.69
C GLU A 118 -4.14 -15.86 -5.95
N ILE A 119 -4.64 -14.64 -6.18
CA ILE A 119 -4.19 -13.81 -7.30
C ILE A 119 -2.72 -13.42 -7.10
N ILE A 120 -2.35 -13.03 -5.89
CA ILE A 120 -0.97 -12.68 -5.57
C ILE A 120 -0.06 -13.87 -5.83
N GLU A 121 -0.44 -15.05 -5.37
CA GLU A 121 0.33 -16.27 -5.57
C GLU A 121 0.45 -16.62 -7.04
N GLU A 122 -0.64 -16.52 -7.81
CA GLU A 122 -0.63 -16.82 -9.24
C GLU A 122 0.26 -15.89 -10.03
N VAL A 123 0.17 -14.58 -9.77
CA VAL A 123 0.91 -13.57 -10.54
C VAL A 123 2.37 -13.53 -10.14
N LEU A 124 2.67 -13.55 -8.85
CA LEU A 124 4.02 -13.37 -8.34
C LEU A 124 4.74 -14.68 -8.04
N GLY A 125 4.01 -15.79 -7.96
CA GLY A 125 4.58 -17.07 -7.61
C GLY A 125 4.93 -17.19 -6.14
N LYS A 126 4.35 -16.35 -5.30
CA LYS A 126 4.64 -16.31 -3.86
C LYS A 126 3.50 -15.64 -3.10
N HIS A 127 3.62 -15.58 -1.80
CA HIS A 127 2.55 -15.12 -0.90
C HIS A 127 3.07 -14.40 0.33
#